data_a93a725ac478060297f41346c9a774f4
#
_entry.id   a93a725ac478060297f41346c9a774f4
#
_cell.length_a   1.000
_cell.length_b   1.000
_cell.length_c   1.000
_cell.angle_alpha   90.00
_cell.angle_beta   90.00
_cell.angle_gamma   90.00
#
_symmetry.space_group_name_H-M   'P 1'
#
loop_
_entity.id
_entity.type
_entity.pdbx_description
1 polymer ?
#
loop_
_entity_poly.entity_id
_entity_poly.type
_entity_poly.pdbx_seq_one_letter_code
_entity_poly.pdbx_strand_id
1 'polypeptide(L)'
;MKNVIHIFGASGSGTSTLGRKICDELGYFFMDTDDYFWMPTEPKYTTKRSVEERLALMKKDIAEHENVVVSGSLVNWGDELIPYFTLTIRLVTDTEVRIERIKIRERNKFGDRILPGGDRYDEHQAFLQWAGQYDTGSANMRSKAMHDEWQKLLKCKQIVLDGAGDLQENYLKVLAEIQ
;
A
#
# COMPACT_ATOMS: atom_id res chain seq x y z
N MET A 1 -13.76 -5.46 19.92
CA MET A 1 -14.27 -5.63 18.52
C MET A 1 -13.06 -5.82 17.63
N LYS A 2 -13.12 -6.66 16.59
CA LYS A 2 -12.01 -6.90 15.67
C LYS A 2 -11.76 -5.66 14.79
N ASN A 3 -10.51 -5.23 14.67
CA ASN A 3 -10.10 -4.16 13.76
C ASN A 3 -9.44 -4.74 12.51
N VAL A 4 -9.95 -4.37 11.36
CA VAL A 4 -9.38 -4.65 10.04
C VAL A 4 -9.18 -3.32 9.34
N ILE A 5 -7.97 -2.78 9.43
CA ILE A 5 -7.62 -1.45 8.94
C ILE A 5 -6.99 -1.58 7.56
N HIS A 6 -7.54 -0.92 6.56
CA HIS A 6 -6.93 -0.86 5.24
C HIS A 6 -6.31 0.52 4.97
N ILE A 7 -5.03 0.54 4.62
CA ILE A 7 -4.28 1.77 4.31
C ILE A 7 -3.86 1.72 2.85
N PHE A 8 -4.32 2.65 2.05
CA PHE A 8 -3.98 2.72 0.63
C PHE A 8 -3.59 4.12 0.17
N GLY A 9 -2.94 4.18 -0.96
CA GLY A 9 -2.45 5.42 -1.58
C GLY A 9 -1.53 5.11 -2.76
N ALA A 10 -0.91 6.15 -3.31
CA ALA A 10 0.08 6.02 -4.36
C ALA A 10 1.37 5.35 -3.84
N SER A 11 2.18 4.82 -4.74
CA SER A 11 3.54 4.37 -4.40
C SER A 11 4.35 5.53 -3.80
N GLY A 12 5.04 5.27 -2.69
CA GLY A 12 5.79 6.29 -1.96
C GLY A 12 4.96 7.17 -1.01
N SER A 13 3.64 6.95 -0.89
CA SER A 13 2.79 7.76 0.01
C SER A 13 2.99 7.46 1.50
N GLY A 14 3.62 6.34 1.87
CA GLY A 14 3.90 6.00 3.27
C GLY A 14 2.96 4.97 3.89
N THR A 15 2.14 4.26 3.09
CA THR A 15 1.18 3.26 3.58
C THR A 15 1.82 2.20 4.48
N SER A 16 2.95 1.62 4.05
CA SER A 16 3.65 0.60 4.85
C SER A 16 4.31 1.19 6.10
N THR A 17 4.77 2.44 6.05
CA THR A 17 5.36 3.12 7.22
C THR A 17 4.31 3.33 8.32
N LEU A 18 3.15 3.89 7.95
CA LEU A 18 2.05 4.08 8.90
C LEU A 18 1.49 2.74 9.39
N GLY A 19 1.32 1.77 8.47
CA GLY A 19 0.82 0.45 8.81
C GLY A 19 1.71 -0.28 9.82
N ARG A 20 3.03 -0.27 9.63
CA ARG A 20 3.98 -0.86 10.58
C ARG A 20 3.95 -0.13 11.92
N LYS A 21 3.91 1.20 11.93
CA LYS A 21 3.79 1.98 13.17
C LYS A 21 2.55 1.55 13.98
N ILE A 22 1.40 1.39 13.32
CA ILE A 22 0.17 0.92 13.99
C ILE A 22 0.37 -0.50 14.56
N CYS A 23 0.97 -1.40 13.77
CA CYS A 23 1.18 -2.79 14.20
C CYS A 23 2.18 -2.88 15.36
N ASP A 24 3.27 -2.14 15.32
CA ASP A 24 4.30 -2.14 16.34
C ASP A 24 3.76 -1.61 17.69
N GLU A 25 2.91 -0.57 17.65
CA GLU A 25 2.34 0.04 18.87
C GLU A 25 1.17 -0.75 19.46
N LEU A 26 0.36 -1.40 18.60
CA LEU A 26 -0.88 -2.04 19.04
C LEU A 26 -0.83 -3.58 19.02
N GLY A 27 0.27 -4.17 18.55
CA GLY A 27 0.39 -5.62 18.40
C GLY A 27 -0.49 -6.20 17.28
N TYR A 28 -0.84 -5.40 16.26
CA TYR A 28 -1.65 -5.87 15.14
C TYR A 28 -0.80 -6.63 14.12
N PHE A 29 -1.43 -7.54 13.39
CA PHE A 29 -0.77 -8.26 12.30
C PHE A 29 -0.67 -7.39 11.05
N PHE A 30 0.55 -7.27 10.50
CA PHE A 30 0.82 -6.46 9.30
C PHE A 30 0.70 -7.29 8.04
N MET A 31 -0.12 -6.83 7.10
CA MET A 31 -0.34 -7.45 5.79
C MET A 31 0.08 -6.47 4.69
N ASP A 32 1.23 -6.70 4.05
CA ASP A 32 1.62 -5.96 2.85
C ASP A 32 0.99 -6.60 1.61
N THR A 33 0.21 -5.84 0.84
CA THR A 33 -0.47 -6.37 -0.35
C THR A 33 0.50 -6.96 -1.37
N ASP A 34 1.74 -6.49 -1.43
CA ASP A 34 2.76 -7.04 -2.32
C ASP A 34 3.15 -8.47 -1.96
N ASP A 35 3.14 -8.85 -0.67
CA ASP A 35 3.44 -10.23 -0.24
C ASP A 35 2.36 -11.23 -0.70
N TYR A 36 1.13 -10.76 -0.91
CA TYR A 36 0.04 -11.57 -1.47
C TYR A 36 -0.02 -11.51 -2.99
N PHE A 37 0.30 -10.36 -3.57
CA PHE A 37 0.24 -10.16 -5.02
C PHE A 37 1.31 -10.94 -5.76
N TRP A 38 2.53 -10.97 -5.22
CA TRP A 38 3.68 -11.62 -5.85
C TRP A 38 3.98 -12.96 -5.21
N MET A 39 4.43 -13.91 -6.04
CA MET A 39 5.01 -15.16 -5.53
C MET A 39 6.40 -14.89 -4.92
N PRO A 40 6.82 -15.67 -3.90
CA PRO A 40 8.14 -15.53 -3.28
C PRO A 40 9.24 -16.12 -4.19
N THR A 41 9.41 -15.52 -5.37
CA THR A 41 10.41 -15.95 -6.37
C THR A 41 11.69 -15.13 -6.28
N GLU A 42 12.79 -15.68 -6.82
CA GLU A 42 14.03 -14.95 -7.05
C GLU A 42 14.28 -14.89 -8.56
N PRO A 43 14.35 -13.70 -9.20
CA PRO A 43 14.20 -12.38 -8.57
C PRO A 43 12.78 -12.08 -8.11
N LYS A 44 12.66 -11.22 -7.07
CA LYS A 44 11.39 -10.81 -6.51
C LYS A 44 10.55 -9.99 -7.52
N TYR A 45 9.24 -10.03 -7.37
CA TYR A 45 8.27 -9.24 -8.16
C TYR A 45 8.22 -9.63 -9.65
N THR A 46 8.50 -10.87 -9.97
CA THR A 46 8.50 -11.40 -11.35
C THR A 46 7.26 -12.22 -11.67
N THR A 47 6.73 -12.95 -10.69
CA THR A 47 5.61 -13.86 -10.88
C THR A 47 4.43 -13.45 -10.01
N LYS A 48 3.27 -13.20 -10.62
CA LYS A 48 2.04 -12.84 -9.92
C LYS A 48 1.29 -14.10 -9.48
N ARG A 49 0.72 -14.09 -8.26
CA ARG A 49 -0.31 -15.08 -7.91
C ARG A 49 -1.61 -14.80 -8.65
N SER A 50 -2.44 -15.82 -8.81
CA SER A 50 -3.82 -15.63 -9.28
C SER A 50 -4.62 -14.77 -8.28
N VAL A 51 -5.70 -14.16 -8.74
CA VAL A 51 -6.56 -13.34 -7.86
C VAL A 51 -7.16 -14.20 -6.76
N GLU A 52 -7.60 -15.42 -7.10
CA GLU A 52 -8.18 -16.39 -6.17
C GLU A 52 -7.20 -16.75 -5.06
N GLU A 53 -5.93 -17.01 -5.39
CA GLU A 53 -4.90 -17.33 -4.40
C GLU A 53 -4.62 -16.14 -3.47
N ARG A 54 -4.52 -14.91 -4.01
CA ARG A 54 -4.32 -13.70 -3.19
C ARG A 54 -5.45 -13.54 -2.17
N LEU A 55 -6.70 -13.63 -2.65
CA LEU A 55 -7.88 -13.47 -1.82
C LEU A 55 -7.99 -14.57 -0.77
N ALA A 56 -7.71 -15.83 -1.13
CA ALA A 56 -7.73 -16.94 -0.19
C ALA A 56 -6.72 -16.76 0.94
N LEU A 57 -5.48 -16.37 0.61
CA LEU A 57 -4.43 -16.11 1.60
C LEU A 57 -4.79 -14.93 2.50
N MET A 58 -5.25 -13.81 1.93
CA MET A 58 -5.63 -12.63 2.72
C MET A 58 -6.82 -12.90 3.65
N LYS A 59 -7.85 -13.59 3.15
CA LYS A 59 -9.02 -13.98 3.98
C LYS A 59 -8.61 -14.91 5.12
N LYS A 60 -7.68 -15.83 4.86
CA LYS A 60 -7.13 -16.72 5.89
C LYS A 60 -6.43 -15.90 6.99
N ASP A 61 -5.50 -15.05 6.64
CA ASP A 61 -4.76 -14.24 7.61
C ASP A 61 -5.68 -13.28 8.38
N ILE A 62 -6.66 -12.67 7.69
CA ILE A 62 -7.69 -11.88 8.37
C ILE A 62 -8.46 -12.73 9.38
N ALA A 63 -8.78 -14.00 9.09
CA ALA A 63 -9.52 -14.87 10.00
C ALA A 63 -8.68 -15.32 11.21
N GLU A 64 -7.40 -15.60 11.00
CA GLU A 64 -6.48 -16.15 12.00
C GLU A 64 -5.96 -15.13 13.02
N HIS A 65 -5.95 -13.82 12.66
CA HIS A 65 -5.45 -12.77 13.55
C HIS A 65 -6.60 -11.95 14.14
N GLU A 66 -6.44 -11.53 15.39
CA GLU A 66 -7.45 -10.75 16.10
C GLU A 66 -7.65 -9.37 15.47
N ASN A 67 -6.55 -8.66 15.20
CA ASN A 67 -6.54 -7.36 14.55
C ASN A 67 -5.49 -7.32 13.45
N VAL A 68 -5.80 -6.68 12.32
CA VAL A 68 -4.89 -6.64 11.17
C VAL A 68 -4.84 -5.25 10.54
N VAL A 69 -3.70 -4.94 9.94
CA VAL A 69 -3.51 -3.77 9.07
C VAL A 69 -3.12 -4.26 7.68
N VAL A 70 -3.96 -3.97 6.69
CA VAL A 70 -3.71 -4.24 5.27
C VAL A 70 -3.13 -2.99 4.63
N SER A 71 -1.89 -3.04 4.17
CA SER A 71 -1.19 -1.91 3.53
C SER A 71 -0.99 -2.15 2.05
N GLY A 72 -1.42 -1.21 1.22
CA GLY A 72 -1.25 -1.21 -0.23
C GLY A 72 -2.54 -1.17 -1.02
N SER A 73 -2.44 -1.15 -2.34
CA SER A 73 -3.58 -1.01 -3.24
C SER A 73 -4.25 -2.35 -3.52
N LEU A 74 -5.58 -2.36 -3.42
CA LEU A 74 -6.44 -3.52 -3.73
C LEU A 74 -7.31 -3.29 -4.98
N VAL A 75 -7.14 -2.15 -5.68
CA VAL A 75 -7.92 -1.85 -6.88
C VAL A 75 -7.79 -2.95 -7.95
N ASN A 76 -8.89 -3.30 -8.59
CA ASN A 76 -9.03 -4.34 -9.62
C ASN A 76 -8.91 -5.80 -9.14
N TRP A 77 -8.72 -6.06 -7.84
CA TRP A 77 -8.61 -7.45 -7.39
C TRP A 77 -9.09 -7.73 -5.95
N GLY A 78 -9.22 -6.70 -5.12
CA GLY A 78 -9.48 -6.86 -3.69
C GLY A 78 -10.90 -6.53 -3.24
N ASP A 79 -11.86 -6.38 -4.14
CA ASP A 79 -13.24 -5.94 -3.81
C ASP A 79 -13.94 -6.90 -2.84
N GLU A 80 -13.64 -8.20 -2.90
CA GLU A 80 -14.16 -9.20 -1.96
C GLU A 80 -13.68 -8.99 -0.52
N LEU A 81 -12.63 -8.18 -0.29
CA LEU A 81 -12.14 -7.84 1.04
C LEU A 81 -12.86 -6.64 1.66
N ILE A 82 -13.58 -5.86 0.88
CA ILE A 82 -14.30 -4.66 1.35
C ILE A 82 -15.19 -4.94 2.56
N PRO A 83 -15.98 -6.03 2.62
CA PRO A 83 -16.84 -6.31 3.77
C PRO A 83 -16.10 -6.55 5.11
N TYR A 84 -14.81 -6.84 5.07
CA TYR A 84 -14.02 -7.09 6.28
C TYR A 84 -13.51 -5.80 6.93
N PHE A 85 -13.37 -4.70 6.16
CA PHE A 85 -12.75 -3.48 6.67
C PHE A 85 -13.63 -2.76 7.69
N THR A 86 -13.02 -2.39 8.82
CA THR A 86 -13.64 -1.58 9.89
C THR A 86 -13.24 -0.10 9.78
N LEU A 87 -12.04 0.16 9.26
CA LEU A 87 -11.51 1.50 9.01
C LEU A 87 -10.68 1.48 7.72
N THR A 88 -10.84 2.49 6.91
CA THR A 88 -9.99 2.68 5.72
C THR A 88 -9.30 4.03 5.77
N ILE A 89 -8.02 4.04 5.49
CA ILE A 89 -7.15 5.22 5.53
C ILE A 89 -6.58 5.44 4.13
N ARG A 90 -6.86 6.59 3.55
CA ARG A 90 -6.22 7.03 2.33
C ARG A 90 -5.08 7.98 2.64
N LEU A 91 -3.86 7.63 2.23
CA LEU A 91 -2.73 8.55 2.29
C LEU A 91 -2.60 9.32 0.98
N VAL A 92 -2.64 10.63 1.09
CA VAL A 92 -2.39 11.56 -0.02
C VAL A 92 -1.03 12.20 0.20
N THR A 93 -0.18 12.20 -0.83
CA THR A 93 1.18 12.75 -0.76
C THR A 93 1.55 13.28 -2.14
N ASP A 94 2.12 14.46 -2.19
CA ASP A 94 2.55 15.09 -3.44
C ASP A 94 3.50 14.21 -4.24
N THR A 95 3.38 14.27 -5.56
CA THR A 95 4.16 13.44 -6.48
C THR A 95 5.66 13.60 -6.27
N GLU A 96 6.17 14.83 -6.10
CA GLU A 96 7.60 15.08 -5.89
C GLU A 96 8.12 14.40 -4.64
N VAL A 97 7.39 14.51 -3.52
CA VAL A 97 7.73 13.84 -2.25
C VAL A 97 7.73 12.33 -2.40
N ARG A 98 6.73 11.77 -3.09
CA ARG A 98 6.63 10.33 -3.33
C ARG A 98 7.80 9.79 -4.16
N ILE A 99 8.12 10.49 -5.24
CA ILE A 99 9.21 10.11 -6.16
C ILE A 99 10.56 10.14 -5.44
N GLU A 100 10.81 11.16 -4.62
CA GLU A 100 12.05 11.24 -3.85
C GLU A 100 12.16 10.09 -2.82
N ARG A 101 11.08 9.78 -2.11
CA ARG A 101 11.03 8.62 -1.22
C ARG A 101 11.29 7.29 -1.93
N ILE A 102 10.75 7.12 -3.13
CA ILE A 102 11.00 5.93 -3.95
C ILE A 102 12.48 5.83 -4.34
N LYS A 103 13.09 6.92 -4.80
CA LYS A 103 14.52 6.96 -5.14
C LYS A 103 15.41 6.55 -3.95
N ILE A 104 15.17 7.15 -2.79
CA ILE A 104 15.91 6.84 -1.56
C ILE A 104 15.74 5.36 -1.18
N ARG A 105 14.51 4.86 -1.16
CA ARG A 105 14.18 3.47 -0.84
C ARG A 105 14.86 2.49 -1.79
N GLU A 106 14.76 2.74 -3.09
CA GLU A 106 15.35 1.88 -4.12
C GLU A 106 16.88 1.93 -4.07
N ARG A 107 17.47 3.10 -3.81
CA ARG A 107 18.91 3.26 -3.62
C ARG A 107 19.42 2.46 -2.42
N ASN A 108 18.71 2.53 -1.31
CA ASN A 108 19.05 1.76 -0.10
C ASN A 108 18.93 0.24 -0.33
N LYS A 109 17.96 -0.18 -1.15
CA LYS A 109 17.69 -1.59 -1.42
C LYS A 109 18.63 -2.21 -2.45
N PHE A 110 18.92 -1.48 -3.53
CA PHE A 110 19.62 -2.02 -4.70
C PHE A 110 21.02 -1.41 -4.93
N GLY A 111 21.38 -0.38 -4.18
CA GLY A 111 22.70 0.26 -4.30
C GLY A 111 22.94 0.85 -5.69
N ASP A 112 24.14 0.64 -6.22
CA ASP A 112 24.56 1.17 -7.52
C ASP A 112 23.89 0.50 -8.73
N ARG A 113 23.21 -0.61 -8.52
CA ARG A 113 22.51 -1.34 -9.58
C ARG A 113 21.41 -0.51 -10.27
N ILE A 114 20.88 0.53 -9.61
CA ILE A 114 19.87 1.45 -10.18
C ILE A 114 20.47 2.71 -10.80
N LEU A 115 21.78 2.88 -10.80
CA LEU A 115 22.47 3.99 -11.44
C LEU A 115 22.73 3.71 -12.93
N PRO A 116 23.05 4.73 -13.75
CA PRO A 116 23.42 4.54 -15.14
C PRO A 116 24.50 3.46 -15.30
N GLY A 117 24.22 2.47 -16.16
CA GLY A 117 25.08 1.30 -16.36
C GLY A 117 24.82 0.13 -15.40
N GLY A 118 24.00 0.29 -14.39
CA GLY A 118 23.57 -0.81 -13.52
C GLY A 118 22.49 -1.68 -14.17
N ASP A 119 22.44 -2.94 -13.78
CA ASP A 119 21.54 -3.96 -14.35
C ASP A 119 20.05 -3.72 -14.04
N ARG A 120 19.73 -2.84 -13.10
CA ARG A 120 18.36 -2.45 -12.72
C ARG A 120 18.00 -1.00 -13.07
N TYR A 121 18.85 -0.32 -13.82
CA TYR A 121 18.64 1.08 -14.15
C TYR A 121 17.34 1.31 -14.92
N ASP A 122 17.13 0.56 -16.00
CA ASP A 122 15.94 0.73 -16.85
C ASP A 122 14.65 0.40 -16.11
N GLU A 123 14.67 -0.65 -15.27
CA GLU A 123 13.55 -1.05 -14.41
C GLU A 123 13.20 0.05 -13.40
N HIS A 124 14.22 0.63 -12.79
CA HIS A 124 14.08 1.74 -11.85
C HIS A 124 13.49 2.99 -12.53
N GLN A 125 14.00 3.36 -13.71
CA GLN A 125 13.48 4.50 -14.46
C GLN A 125 12.02 4.30 -14.87
N ALA A 126 11.67 3.11 -15.37
CA ALA A 126 10.30 2.74 -15.71
C ALA A 126 9.35 2.83 -14.50
N PHE A 127 9.82 2.38 -13.33
CA PHE A 127 9.04 2.46 -12.10
C PHE A 127 8.83 3.91 -11.63
N LEU A 128 9.84 4.78 -11.70
CA LEU A 128 9.71 6.20 -11.38
C LEU A 128 8.72 6.90 -12.31
N GLN A 129 8.81 6.62 -13.61
CA GLN A 129 7.89 7.16 -14.61
C GLN A 129 6.46 6.73 -14.32
N TRP A 130 6.23 5.44 -14.09
CA TRP A 130 4.91 4.91 -13.75
C TRP A 130 4.36 5.51 -12.44
N ALA A 131 5.17 5.61 -11.39
CA ALA A 131 4.76 6.19 -10.11
C ALA A 131 4.45 7.69 -10.22
N GLY A 132 5.18 8.42 -11.09
CA GLY A 132 4.95 9.84 -11.36
C GLY A 132 3.64 10.13 -12.07
N GLN A 133 3.10 9.17 -12.81
CA GLN A 133 1.83 9.31 -13.54
C GLN A 133 0.57 9.07 -12.69
N TYR A 134 0.72 8.76 -11.40
CA TYR A 134 -0.43 8.40 -10.55
C TYR A 134 -1.53 9.47 -10.53
N ASP A 135 -1.20 10.75 -10.44
CA ASP A 135 -2.19 11.84 -10.31
C ASP A 135 -2.91 12.15 -11.63
N THR A 136 -2.27 11.86 -12.78
CA THR A 136 -2.78 12.14 -14.11
C THR A 136 -3.17 10.91 -14.92
N GLY A 137 -2.85 9.70 -14.39
CA GLY A 137 -3.07 8.43 -15.05
C GLY A 137 -4.56 8.11 -15.22
N SER A 138 -4.85 7.37 -16.29
CA SER A 138 -6.18 6.89 -16.61
C SER A 138 -6.55 5.61 -15.83
N ALA A 139 -7.76 5.11 -16.06
CA ALA A 139 -8.27 3.85 -15.49
C ALA A 139 -7.51 2.58 -15.96
N ASN A 140 -6.57 2.70 -16.90
CA ASN A 140 -5.76 1.57 -17.39
C ASN A 140 -4.53 1.28 -16.52
N MET A 141 -4.24 2.14 -15.57
CA MET A 141 -3.15 1.97 -14.60
C MET A 141 -3.62 2.34 -13.21
N ARG A 142 -2.93 1.83 -12.17
CA ARG A 142 -3.21 2.26 -10.80
C ARG A 142 -2.96 3.77 -10.68
N SER A 143 -4.04 4.53 -10.58
CA SER A 143 -4.05 5.98 -10.61
C SER A 143 -4.91 6.55 -9.49
N LYS A 144 -4.83 7.87 -9.30
CA LYS A 144 -5.69 8.61 -8.39
C LYS A 144 -7.17 8.39 -8.76
N ALA A 145 -7.51 8.47 -10.05
CA ALA A 145 -8.87 8.25 -10.53
C ALA A 145 -9.40 6.84 -10.18
N MET A 146 -8.58 5.79 -10.32
CA MET A 146 -8.97 4.44 -9.91
C MET A 146 -9.20 4.33 -8.41
N HIS A 147 -8.35 4.94 -7.59
CA HIS A 147 -8.54 4.97 -6.15
C HIS A 147 -9.78 5.79 -5.75
N ASP A 148 -10.08 6.89 -6.46
CA ASP A 148 -11.28 7.70 -6.22
C ASP A 148 -12.56 6.87 -6.47
N GLU A 149 -12.60 6.09 -7.55
CA GLU A 149 -13.74 5.21 -7.85
C GLU A 149 -13.84 4.03 -6.87
N TRP A 150 -12.72 3.37 -6.59
CA TRP A 150 -12.71 2.24 -5.66
C TRP A 150 -13.12 2.67 -4.24
N GLN A 151 -12.71 3.85 -3.81
CA GLN A 151 -13.07 4.41 -2.49
C GLN A 151 -14.59 4.55 -2.29
N LYS A 152 -15.35 4.76 -3.36
CA LYS A 152 -16.83 4.85 -3.30
C LYS A 152 -17.50 3.51 -2.94
N LEU A 153 -16.82 2.39 -3.16
CA LEU A 153 -17.32 1.06 -2.83
C LEU A 153 -17.21 0.74 -1.33
N LEU A 154 -16.32 1.42 -0.62
CA LEU A 154 -16.06 1.19 0.80
C LEU A 154 -17.25 1.57 1.66
N LYS A 155 -17.65 0.70 2.59
CA LYS A 155 -18.80 0.88 3.47
C LYS A 155 -18.42 1.21 4.92
N CYS A 156 -17.17 0.98 5.29
CA CYS A 156 -16.64 1.29 6.61
C CYS A 156 -16.32 2.79 6.74
N LYS A 157 -15.94 3.20 7.96
CA LYS A 157 -15.40 4.53 8.20
C LYS A 157 -14.17 4.80 7.35
N GLN A 158 -14.05 6.00 6.83
CA GLN A 158 -12.96 6.40 5.94
C GLN A 158 -12.35 7.70 6.43
N ILE A 159 -11.01 7.76 6.49
CA ILE A 159 -10.27 8.99 6.75
C ILE A 159 -9.20 9.22 5.67
N VAL A 160 -8.88 10.47 5.45
CA VAL A 160 -7.81 10.89 4.54
C VAL A 160 -6.75 11.60 5.37
N LEU A 161 -5.49 11.18 5.22
CA LEU A 161 -4.36 11.74 5.93
C LEU A 161 -3.30 12.23 4.94
N ASP A 162 -2.56 13.27 5.34
CA ASP A 162 -1.38 13.70 4.62
C ASP A 162 -0.21 12.72 4.90
N GLY A 163 0.20 11.98 3.88
CA GLY A 163 1.32 11.05 3.99
C GLY A 163 2.69 11.74 4.05
N ALA A 164 2.78 13.06 3.82
CA ALA A 164 3.96 13.88 4.06
C ALA A 164 4.00 14.45 5.50
N GLY A 165 2.89 14.40 6.21
CA GLY A 165 2.77 14.86 7.59
C GLY A 165 3.57 14.01 8.59
N ASP A 166 3.61 14.47 9.83
CA ASP A 166 4.29 13.77 10.92
C ASP A 166 3.66 12.39 11.18
N LEU A 167 4.51 11.37 11.27
CA LEU A 167 4.07 9.98 11.43
C LEU A 167 3.35 9.75 12.77
N GLN A 168 3.83 10.38 13.85
CA GLN A 168 3.21 10.24 15.17
C GLN A 168 1.85 10.92 15.23
N GLU A 169 1.72 12.11 14.62
CA GLU A 169 0.42 12.79 14.52
C GLU A 169 -0.58 11.96 13.69
N ASN A 170 -0.15 11.40 12.56
CA ASN A 170 -1.00 10.53 11.75
C ASN A 170 -1.40 9.27 12.53
N TYR A 171 -0.47 8.65 13.28
CA TYR A 171 -0.79 7.52 14.15
C TYR A 171 -1.84 7.89 15.20
N LEU A 172 -1.70 9.04 15.89
CA LEU A 172 -2.68 9.49 16.90
C LEU A 172 -4.06 9.74 16.30
N LYS A 173 -4.14 10.28 15.06
CA LYS A 173 -5.41 10.42 14.34
C LYS A 173 -6.06 9.06 14.06
N VAL A 174 -5.26 8.07 13.67
CA VAL A 174 -5.77 6.69 13.46
C VAL A 174 -6.25 6.09 14.77
N LEU A 175 -5.47 6.25 15.86
CA LEU A 175 -5.82 5.72 17.18
C LEU A 175 -7.17 6.26 17.68
N ALA A 176 -7.47 7.53 17.41
CA ALA A 176 -8.78 8.13 17.76
C ALA A 176 -9.98 7.52 16.99
N GLU A 177 -9.73 6.80 15.91
CA GLU A 177 -10.73 6.17 15.06
C GLU A 177 -10.92 4.67 15.34
N ILE A 178 -9.97 4.05 16.05
CA ILE A 178 -10.00 2.65 16.47
C ILE A 178 -10.76 2.56 17.79
N GLN A 179 -11.87 1.86 17.79
CA GLN A 179 -12.70 1.61 18.99
C GLN A 179 -12.51 0.19 19.51
#